data_eed83bcbbc4c10e706afdd2a5623c9a1
#
_entry.id   eed83bcbbc4c10e706afdd2a5623c9a1
#
_cell.length_a   1.000
_cell.length_b   1.000
_cell.length_c   1.000
_cell.angle_alpha   90.00
_cell.angle_beta   90.00
_cell.angle_gamma   90.00
#
_symmetry.space_group_name_H-M   'P 1'
#
loop_
_entity.id
_entity.type
_entity.pdbx_description
1 polymer ?
#
loop_
_entity_poly.entity_id
_entity_poly.type
_entity_poly.pdbx_seq_one_letter_code
_entity_poly.pdbx_strand_id
1 'polypeptide(L)'
;MNQGKGNGLTGVILVLTMCCAFVAHGESLEKWLELEQRVAREKLLNNISPSDGLAGSVIASPSRTNPNYYFHWVRDAALVMDVIVSLYQSAQDLDKRKYSQMIFDYIRFSRLNQLTQNKSGGLGEPKFHVDGTAFNGDWGRPQNDGPALRAMTLIRFAKELLKKGEEKIVRELLYDSSLPATTVIKADLEFVSHHWMEASFDLWEEVLGDHFYTRIVQRRALLDGAELAQSLGDVGAAEWYAQQAAKIEETILQHWDESRKIFIVTKNQTGGLQGKNSGLDVAVVLAILHGSREDGFLSSTHDKVLATVHAIESAFKTLFPINENLEMGVAIGSYPEDKYDGYTTSSAGNPWFLATAAFAEFYYKLHEDFKKQGLIKITTYNAEFFQQLTRGNSLSRLINVGKFYSQDSAEFSGMLELLKNEADSYLKRVQYHAAPDGSLSEQMNRYTGYMQGAENLTWSYASLLTAIFARDQAARHSSLD
;
A
#
# COMPACT_ATOMS: atom_id res chain seq x y z
N MET A 1 -45.82 -21.08 63.77
CA MET A 1 -46.96 -20.45 63.03
C MET A 1 -46.43 -19.45 62.04
N ASN A 2 -46.81 -19.62 60.77
CA ASN A 2 -46.80 -18.74 59.60
C ASN A 2 -45.43 -18.24 59.11
N GLN A 3 -44.90 -18.77 58.01
CA GLN A 3 -45.24 -18.63 56.59
C GLN A 3 -45.29 -17.19 56.11
N GLY A 4 -44.45 -16.90 55.20
CA GLY A 4 -44.46 -15.70 54.35
C GLY A 4 -43.49 -15.83 53.17
N LYS A 5 -44.01 -16.24 52.04
CA LYS A 5 -43.40 -16.37 50.71
C LYS A 5 -42.95 -15.03 50.18
N GLY A 6 -41.87 -15.02 49.39
CA GLY A 6 -41.48 -13.92 48.51
C GLY A 6 -40.59 -14.42 47.41
N ASN A 7 -41.17 -14.83 46.30
CA ASN A 7 -40.56 -15.14 44.99
C ASN A 7 -39.85 -13.88 44.42
N GLY A 8 -38.61 -13.95 43.96
CA GLY A 8 -38.35 -14.30 42.55
C GLY A 8 -38.30 -13.05 41.67
N LEU A 9 -37.08 -12.52 41.46
CA LEU A 9 -36.70 -11.66 40.30
C LEU A 9 -35.18 -11.70 40.10
N THR A 10 -34.69 -12.84 39.62
CA THR A 10 -33.32 -12.98 39.16
C THR A 10 -33.36 -13.90 37.93
N GLY A 11 -33.55 -13.32 36.76
CA GLY A 11 -33.58 -14.15 35.56
C GLY A 11 -34.07 -13.46 34.33
N VAL A 12 -33.60 -12.25 33.98
CA VAL A 12 -33.82 -11.64 32.65
C VAL A 12 -32.76 -10.54 32.35
N ILE A 13 -31.48 -10.78 32.52
CA ILE A 13 -30.44 -9.83 32.06
C ILE A 13 -29.25 -10.57 31.39
N LEU A 14 -29.41 -11.79 30.94
CA LEU A 14 -28.29 -12.53 30.33
C LEU A 14 -28.57 -12.98 28.89
N VAL A 15 -29.46 -12.32 28.13
CA VAL A 15 -29.79 -12.71 26.75
C VAL A 15 -29.59 -11.56 25.74
N LEU A 16 -29.28 -10.35 26.18
CA LEU A 16 -29.16 -9.22 25.24
C LEU A 16 -27.73 -8.87 24.82
N THR A 17 -26.71 -9.48 25.37
CA THR A 17 -25.30 -9.21 25.01
C THR A 17 -24.72 -10.23 24.00
N MET A 18 -25.47 -11.22 23.59
CA MET A 18 -24.98 -12.28 22.71
C MET A 18 -25.48 -12.16 21.26
N CYS A 19 -26.35 -11.20 20.96
CA CYS A 19 -26.88 -11.00 19.62
C CYS A 19 -26.09 -10.03 18.73
N CYS A 20 -25.16 -9.25 19.27
CA CYS A 20 -24.36 -8.31 18.44
C CYS A 20 -23.12 -8.93 17.78
N ALA A 21 -22.68 -10.12 18.23
CA ALA A 21 -21.49 -10.78 17.67
C ALA A 21 -21.77 -11.64 16.42
N PHE A 22 -23.03 -11.80 16.01
CA PHE A 22 -23.43 -12.67 14.90
C PHE A 22 -23.82 -11.93 13.61
N VAL A 23 -23.80 -10.60 13.58
CA VAL A 23 -24.30 -9.85 12.42
C VAL A 23 -23.25 -9.70 11.31
N ALA A 24 -21.95 -9.77 11.62
CA ALA A 24 -20.89 -9.60 10.61
C ALA A 24 -20.62 -10.84 9.73
N HIS A 25 -21.08 -12.03 10.11
CA HIS A 25 -20.79 -13.29 9.42
C HIS A 25 -21.83 -13.69 8.36
N GLY A 26 -22.85 -12.88 8.10
CA GLY A 26 -23.91 -13.15 7.13
C GLY A 26 -24.15 -12.06 6.10
N GLU A 27 -23.40 -10.97 6.15
CA GLU A 27 -23.54 -9.87 5.19
C GLU A 27 -22.74 -10.15 3.91
N SER A 28 -23.36 -9.87 2.74
CA SER A 28 -22.63 -10.02 1.47
C SER A 28 -21.46 -9.04 1.39
N LEU A 29 -20.41 -9.42 0.65
CA LEU A 29 -19.24 -8.56 0.46
C LEU A 29 -19.65 -7.18 -0.08
N GLU A 30 -20.60 -7.12 -1.02
CA GLU A 30 -21.08 -5.87 -1.62
C GLU A 30 -21.65 -4.91 -0.58
N LYS A 31 -22.55 -5.39 0.28
CA LYS A 31 -23.15 -4.56 1.33
C LYS A 31 -22.12 -4.08 2.35
N TRP A 32 -21.20 -4.96 2.73
CA TRP A 32 -20.13 -4.59 3.63
C TRP A 32 -19.23 -3.52 3.01
N LEU A 33 -18.84 -3.66 1.74
CA LEU A 33 -18.00 -2.69 1.04
C LEU A 33 -18.67 -1.31 0.92
N GLU A 34 -20.00 -1.25 0.68
CA GLU A 34 -20.75 0.02 0.66
C GLU A 34 -20.66 0.76 2.00
N LEU A 35 -20.72 0.04 3.11
CA LEU A 35 -20.57 0.63 4.44
C LEU A 35 -19.10 0.93 4.73
N GLU A 36 -18.23 -0.04 4.52
CA GLU A 36 -16.83 0.00 4.89
C GLU A 36 -16.05 1.10 4.14
N GLN A 37 -16.37 1.35 2.89
CA GLN A 37 -15.78 2.47 2.14
C GLN A 37 -16.03 3.82 2.85
N ARG A 38 -17.20 3.99 3.46
CA ARG A 38 -17.51 5.22 4.23
C ARG A 38 -16.77 5.25 5.55
N VAL A 39 -16.75 4.13 6.28
CA VAL A 39 -16.05 4.00 7.56
C VAL A 39 -14.54 4.19 7.36
N ALA A 40 -13.94 3.47 6.42
CA ALA A 40 -12.51 3.57 6.13
C ALA A 40 -12.11 5.00 5.73
N ARG A 41 -12.92 5.68 4.91
CA ARG A 41 -12.70 7.08 4.55
C ARG A 41 -12.80 8.00 5.76
N GLU A 42 -13.80 7.85 6.61
CA GLU A 42 -13.96 8.65 7.83
C GLU A 42 -12.77 8.46 8.79
N LYS A 43 -12.41 7.21 9.08
CA LYS A 43 -11.28 6.87 9.96
C LYS A 43 -9.95 7.41 9.41
N LEU A 44 -9.71 7.27 8.10
CA LEU A 44 -8.52 7.84 7.44
C LEU A 44 -8.50 9.37 7.57
N LEU A 45 -9.61 10.05 7.31
CA LEU A 45 -9.70 11.51 7.41
C LEU A 45 -9.49 12.01 8.84
N ASN A 46 -9.92 11.28 9.86
CA ASN A 46 -9.70 11.62 11.27
C ASN A 46 -8.22 11.59 11.68
N ASN A 47 -7.38 10.89 10.92
CA ASN A 47 -5.93 10.81 11.15
C ASN A 47 -5.14 11.88 10.38
N ILE A 48 -5.81 12.78 9.66
CA ILE A 48 -5.21 13.90 8.95
C ILE A 48 -5.50 15.19 9.71
N SER A 49 -4.47 15.99 9.99
CA SER A 49 -4.57 17.25 10.74
C SER A 49 -5.24 17.06 12.11
N PRO A 50 -4.69 16.20 13.00
CA PRO A 50 -5.26 15.99 14.32
C PRO A 50 -5.29 17.30 15.11
N SER A 51 -6.22 17.43 16.05
CA SER A 51 -6.54 18.70 16.73
C SER A 51 -5.37 19.31 17.52
N ASP A 52 -4.38 18.51 17.91
CA ASP A 52 -3.17 18.92 18.61
C ASP A 52 -1.92 18.92 17.70
N GLY A 53 -2.11 18.76 16.37
CA GLY A 53 -1.09 18.84 15.37
C GLY A 53 -1.22 20.03 14.44
N LEU A 54 -0.20 20.29 13.64
CA LEU A 54 -0.27 21.26 12.56
C LEU A 54 -1.12 20.72 11.40
N ALA A 55 -1.82 21.62 10.74
CA ALA A 55 -2.57 21.29 9.53
C ALA A 55 -1.66 20.64 8.48
N GLY A 56 -2.12 19.53 7.90
CA GLY A 56 -1.38 18.72 6.92
C GLY A 56 -0.51 17.63 7.53
N SER A 57 -0.37 17.55 8.86
CA SER A 57 0.24 16.37 9.48
C SER A 57 -0.70 15.14 9.34
N VAL A 58 -0.12 13.96 9.18
CA VAL A 58 -0.85 12.69 9.06
C VAL A 58 -0.25 11.71 10.07
N ILE A 59 -1.05 11.29 11.03
CA ILE A 59 -0.59 10.30 12.01
C ILE A 59 -0.71 8.88 11.44
N ALA A 60 0.27 8.03 11.73
CA ALA A 60 0.18 6.63 11.33
C ALA A 60 -0.95 5.90 12.08
N SER A 61 -1.18 6.25 13.35
CA SER A 61 -2.31 5.76 14.14
C SER A 61 -2.60 6.76 15.28
N PRO A 62 -3.84 6.82 15.80
CA PRO A 62 -4.15 7.57 17.01
C PRO A 62 -3.55 6.96 18.28
N SER A 63 -2.97 5.76 18.21
CA SER A 63 -2.31 5.08 19.32
C SER A 63 -1.08 5.87 19.81
N ARG A 64 -1.06 6.19 21.12
CA ARG A 64 0.04 6.94 21.76
C ARG A 64 0.90 6.07 22.68
N THR A 65 0.50 4.83 22.87
CA THR A 65 1.19 3.86 23.74
C THR A 65 0.99 2.45 23.19
N ASN A 66 2.03 1.67 23.22
CA ASN A 66 2.05 0.23 22.97
C ASN A 66 1.27 -0.26 21.71
N PRO A 67 1.68 0.11 20.51
CA PRO A 67 2.81 0.95 20.15
C PRO A 67 2.42 2.45 20.10
N ASN A 68 3.43 3.34 20.19
CA ASN A 68 3.19 4.77 19.94
C ASN A 68 3.41 5.08 18.45
N TYR A 69 2.31 5.24 17.72
CA TYR A 69 2.30 5.58 16.29
C TYR A 69 1.71 6.97 16.02
N TYR A 70 1.63 7.80 17.04
CA TYR A 70 1.15 9.17 16.93
C TYR A 70 2.22 10.12 16.39
N PHE A 71 2.74 9.77 15.20
CA PHE A 71 3.74 10.51 14.45
C PHE A 71 3.37 10.58 12.98
N HIS A 72 3.94 11.55 12.28
CA HIS A 72 3.88 11.67 10.83
C HIS A 72 5.07 10.95 10.21
N TRP A 73 4.85 9.76 9.62
CA TRP A 73 5.83 9.14 8.74
C TRP A 73 5.71 9.70 7.33
N VAL A 74 6.84 10.03 6.70
CA VAL A 74 6.84 10.64 5.36
C VAL A 74 6.25 9.69 4.31
N ARG A 75 6.64 8.41 4.34
CA ARG A 75 6.09 7.34 3.48
C ARG A 75 4.59 7.18 3.67
N ASP A 76 4.16 6.92 4.90
CA ASP A 76 2.76 6.62 5.23
C ASP A 76 1.86 7.80 4.86
N ALA A 77 2.29 9.01 5.21
CA ALA A 77 1.56 10.23 4.87
C ALA A 77 1.43 10.44 3.35
N ALA A 78 2.48 10.15 2.58
CA ALA A 78 2.42 10.25 1.13
C ALA A 78 1.40 9.26 0.53
N LEU A 79 1.39 8.01 0.98
CA LEU A 79 0.44 6.98 0.53
C LEU A 79 -1.01 7.35 0.91
N VAL A 80 -1.22 7.83 2.13
CA VAL A 80 -2.54 8.33 2.57
C VAL A 80 -3.00 9.52 1.74
N MET A 81 -2.11 10.48 1.49
CA MET A 81 -2.45 11.66 0.70
C MET A 81 -2.63 11.34 -0.79
N ASP A 82 -2.07 10.24 -1.29
CA ASP A 82 -2.38 9.74 -2.64
C ASP A 82 -3.83 9.27 -2.76
N VAL A 83 -4.39 8.67 -1.71
CA VAL A 83 -5.84 8.39 -1.62
C VAL A 83 -6.64 9.70 -1.62
N ILE A 84 -6.20 10.74 -0.90
CA ILE A 84 -6.88 12.05 -0.90
C ILE A 84 -6.84 12.69 -2.30
N VAL A 85 -5.72 12.56 -3.05
CA VAL A 85 -5.65 13.01 -4.44
C VAL A 85 -6.65 12.25 -5.32
N SER A 86 -6.80 10.95 -5.13
CA SER A 86 -7.78 10.13 -5.86
C SER A 86 -9.23 10.54 -5.53
N LEU A 87 -9.52 10.82 -4.26
CA LEU A 87 -10.81 11.36 -3.83
C LEU A 87 -11.06 12.77 -4.41
N TYR A 88 -10.04 13.63 -4.44
CA TYR A 88 -10.13 14.94 -5.07
C TYR A 88 -10.46 14.86 -6.57
N GLN A 89 -9.85 13.89 -7.29
CA GLN A 89 -10.11 13.71 -8.73
C GLN A 89 -11.56 13.33 -9.01
N SER A 90 -12.16 12.47 -8.17
CA SER A 90 -13.52 11.96 -8.34
C SER A 90 -14.61 12.85 -7.69
N ALA A 91 -14.25 13.73 -6.75
CA ALA A 91 -15.18 14.55 -6.00
C ALA A 91 -15.75 15.73 -6.79
N GLN A 92 -16.93 16.20 -6.35
CA GLN A 92 -17.58 17.40 -6.86
C GLN A 92 -17.67 18.48 -5.74
N ASP A 93 -17.75 19.74 -6.16
CA ASP A 93 -18.09 20.90 -5.32
C ASP A 93 -17.44 20.98 -3.94
N LEU A 94 -18.24 20.79 -2.88
CA LEU A 94 -17.82 20.98 -1.49
C LEU A 94 -16.73 19.97 -1.07
N ASP A 95 -16.91 18.71 -1.41
CA ASP A 95 -15.92 17.67 -1.10
C ASP A 95 -14.61 17.93 -1.84
N LYS A 96 -14.67 18.36 -3.08
CA LYS A 96 -13.48 18.71 -3.86
C LYS A 96 -12.70 19.86 -3.22
N ARG A 97 -13.39 20.88 -2.70
CA ARG A 97 -12.74 21.97 -1.96
C ARG A 97 -12.10 21.47 -0.66
N LYS A 98 -12.80 20.61 0.08
CA LYS A 98 -12.28 19.99 1.31
C LYS A 98 -10.98 19.23 1.04
N TYR A 99 -10.96 18.32 0.06
CA TYR A 99 -9.76 17.57 -0.28
C TYR A 99 -8.63 18.45 -0.81
N SER A 100 -8.96 19.46 -1.63
CA SER A 100 -7.98 20.45 -2.10
C SER A 100 -7.30 21.15 -0.91
N GLN A 101 -8.08 21.63 0.07
CA GLN A 101 -7.54 22.27 1.27
C GLN A 101 -6.60 21.34 2.04
N MET A 102 -6.98 20.07 2.23
CA MET A 102 -6.15 19.06 2.91
C MET A 102 -4.82 18.84 2.17
N ILE A 103 -4.84 18.81 0.83
CA ILE A 103 -3.61 18.65 0.03
C ILE A 103 -2.72 19.90 0.16
N PHE A 104 -3.28 21.13 0.14
CA PHE A 104 -2.49 22.34 0.35
C PHE A 104 -1.90 22.43 1.77
N ASP A 105 -2.62 21.94 2.78
CA ASP A 105 -2.10 21.85 4.15
C ASP A 105 -0.93 20.84 4.21
N TYR A 106 -1.07 19.69 3.57
CA TYR A 106 0.00 18.69 3.46
C TYR A 106 1.24 19.22 2.71
N ILE A 107 1.05 20.00 1.63
CA ILE A 107 2.18 20.67 0.94
C ILE A 107 2.95 21.57 1.90
N ARG A 108 2.26 22.40 2.70
CA ARG A 108 2.90 23.29 3.68
C ARG A 108 3.64 22.51 4.77
N PHE A 109 2.99 21.47 5.32
CA PHE A 109 3.61 20.62 6.34
C PHE A 109 4.81 19.84 5.78
N SER A 110 4.71 19.32 4.56
CA SER A 110 5.82 18.66 3.87
C SER A 110 7.01 19.60 3.68
N ARG A 111 6.76 20.85 3.27
CA ARG A 111 7.82 21.85 3.14
C ARG A 111 8.47 22.18 4.48
N LEU A 112 7.69 22.28 5.55
CA LEU A 112 8.23 22.42 6.90
C LEU A 112 9.17 21.27 7.25
N ASN A 113 8.76 20.02 7.03
CA ASN A 113 9.60 18.84 7.31
C ASN A 113 10.90 18.83 6.50
N GLN A 114 10.85 19.26 5.22
CA GLN A 114 12.06 19.36 4.37
C GLN A 114 13.08 20.39 4.90
N LEU A 115 12.60 21.43 5.59
CA LEU A 115 13.42 22.49 6.16
C LEU A 115 13.84 22.21 7.61
N THR A 116 13.20 21.25 8.28
CA THR A 116 13.48 20.91 9.68
C THR A 116 14.80 20.13 9.77
N GLN A 117 15.73 20.68 10.56
CA GLN A 117 17.00 19.99 10.87
C GLN A 117 16.71 18.68 11.61
N ASN A 118 17.32 17.58 11.16
CA ASN A 118 17.04 16.23 11.65
C ASN A 118 18.30 15.37 11.72
N LYS A 119 18.19 14.16 12.31
CA LYS A 119 19.31 13.23 12.51
C LYS A 119 19.80 12.56 11.21
N SER A 120 18.97 12.45 10.18
CA SER A 120 19.40 11.91 8.87
C SER A 120 20.29 12.90 8.10
N GLY A 121 20.31 14.17 8.49
CA GLY A 121 21.04 15.21 7.80
C GLY A 121 20.47 15.60 6.43
N GLY A 122 19.27 15.13 6.07
CA GLY A 122 18.64 15.36 4.79
C GLY A 122 17.16 14.92 4.74
N LEU A 123 16.62 14.72 3.54
CA LEU A 123 15.21 14.37 3.35
C LEU A 123 14.87 12.89 3.63
N GLY A 124 15.88 12.07 3.91
CA GLY A 124 15.70 10.67 4.33
C GLY A 124 15.25 10.50 5.80
N GLU A 125 14.90 11.59 6.52
CA GLU A 125 14.31 11.45 7.85
C GLU A 125 12.91 10.81 7.75
N PRO A 126 12.69 9.64 8.40
CA PRO A 126 11.46 8.88 8.19
C PRO A 126 10.24 9.50 8.84
N LYS A 127 10.39 10.10 10.05
CA LYS A 127 9.22 10.56 10.81
C LYS A 127 9.44 11.84 11.60
N PHE A 128 8.35 12.55 11.79
CA PHE A 128 8.28 13.82 12.50
C PHE A 128 7.16 13.79 13.54
N HIS A 129 7.26 14.65 14.55
CA HIS A 129 6.13 14.97 15.40
C HIS A 129 5.05 15.72 14.61
N VAL A 130 3.81 15.67 15.10
CA VAL A 130 2.66 16.33 14.44
C VAL A 130 2.76 17.86 14.43
N ASP A 131 3.64 18.45 15.22
CA ASP A 131 3.99 19.88 15.22
C ASP A 131 5.11 20.22 14.22
N GLY A 132 5.59 19.24 13.44
CA GLY A 132 6.65 19.38 12.44
C GLY A 132 8.07 19.32 12.98
N THR A 133 8.27 19.14 14.29
CA THR A 133 9.61 18.95 14.86
C THR A 133 10.16 17.57 14.56
N ALA A 134 11.51 17.45 14.43
CA ALA A 134 12.16 16.20 14.14
C ALA A 134 12.05 15.19 15.29
N PHE A 135 11.82 13.92 14.96
CA PHE A 135 11.92 12.83 15.93
C PHE A 135 13.39 12.52 16.23
N ASN A 136 13.83 12.76 17.47
CA ASN A 136 15.24 12.63 17.87
C ASN A 136 15.58 11.31 18.57
N GLY A 137 14.62 10.38 18.73
CA GLY A 137 14.86 9.03 19.25
C GLY A 137 15.67 8.15 18.28
N ASP A 138 16.10 6.98 18.76
CA ASP A 138 16.76 5.99 17.89
C ASP A 138 15.75 5.38 16.93
N TRP A 139 16.13 5.29 15.64
CA TRP A 139 15.27 4.80 14.57
C TRP A 139 16.08 4.38 13.35
N GLY A 140 15.52 3.53 12.48
CA GLY A 140 16.12 3.18 11.20
C GLY A 140 16.20 4.38 10.25
N ARG A 141 17.38 4.91 9.99
CA ARG A 141 17.66 6.09 9.15
C ARG A 141 18.88 5.85 8.24
N PRO A 142 18.92 6.46 7.04
CA PRO A 142 17.83 7.16 6.36
C PRO A 142 16.78 6.19 5.78
N GLN A 143 15.58 6.71 5.41
CA GLN A 143 14.57 6.01 4.61
C GLN A 143 14.30 6.83 3.35
N ASN A 144 14.83 6.36 2.22
CA ASN A 144 14.89 7.13 0.97
C ASN A 144 13.68 6.85 0.04
N ASP A 145 12.70 6.09 0.50
CA ASP A 145 11.41 5.88 -0.16
C ASP A 145 10.43 7.05 0.07
N GLY A 146 10.45 7.66 1.26
CA GLY A 146 9.54 8.73 1.65
C GLY A 146 9.54 9.93 0.70
N PRO A 147 10.70 10.56 0.39
CA PRO A 147 10.76 11.65 -0.58
C PRO A 147 10.24 11.28 -1.97
N ALA A 148 10.53 10.06 -2.45
CA ALA A 148 10.04 9.58 -3.73
C ALA A 148 8.50 9.48 -3.75
N LEU A 149 7.90 8.89 -2.72
CA LEU A 149 6.45 8.75 -2.59
C LEU A 149 5.77 10.10 -2.47
N ARG A 150 6.32 11.04 -1.68
CA ARG A 150 5.80 12.39 -1.54
C ARG A 150 5.83 13.14 -2.88
N ALA A 151 6.93 13.06 -3.61
CA ALA A 151 7.03 13.64 -4.94
C ALA A 151 5.96 13.09 -5.89
N MET A 152 5.78 11.76 -5.95
CA MET A 152 4.79 11.11 -6.81
C MET A 152 3.35 11.59 -6.51
N THR A 153 2.97 11.59 -5.23
CA THR A 153 1.64 12.06 -4.77
C THR A 153 1.41 13.51 -5.18
N LEU A 154 2.39 14.39 -4.93
CA LEU A 154 2.26 15.81 -5.24
C LEU A 154 2.36 16.12 -6.73
N ILE A 155 3.10 15.32 -7.53
CA ILE A 155 3.11 15.43 -9.00
C ILE A 155 1.73 15.10 -9.57
N ARG A 156 1.03 14.11 -9.05
CA ARG A 156 -0.36 13.82 -9.45
C ARG A 156 -1.26 15.04 -9.23
N PHE A 157 -1.16 15.67 -8.07
CA PHE A 157 -1.93 16.88 -7.78
C PHE A 157 -1.50 18.07 -8.66
N ALA A 158 -0.20 18.27 -8.87
CA ALA A 158 0.32 19.31 -9.77
C ALA A 158 -0.23 19.15 -11.20
N LYS A 159 -0.29 17.93 -11.72
CA LYS A 159 -0.89 17.65 -13.03
C LYS A 159 -2.38 18.05 -13.08
N GLU A 160 -3.15 17.86 -12.01
CA GLU A 160 -4.55 18.32 -11.93
C GLU A 160 -4.68 19.86 -11.90
N LEU A 161 -3.78 20.54 -11.20
CA LEU A 161 -3.73 22.01 -11.20
C LEU A 161 -3.38 22.55 -12.60
N LEU A 162 -2.39 21.95 -13.27
CA LEU A 162 -2.01 22.34 -14.65
C LEU A 162 -3.17 22.16 -15.64
N LYS A 163 -3.94 21.05 -15.54
CA LYS A 163 -5.15 20.85 -16.35
C LYS A 163 -6.20 21.96 -16.17
N LYS A 164 -6.21 22.62 -15.02
CA LYS A 164 -7.10 23.75 -14.71
C LYS A 164 -6.52 25.10 -15.06
N GLY A 165 -5.31 25.17 -15.60
CA GLY A 165 -4.60 26.43 -15.90
C GLY A 165 -3.99 27.10 -14.67
N GLU A 166 -3.87 26.39 -13.55
CA GLU A 166 -3.34 26.91 -12.27
C GLU A 166 -1.80 26.77 -12.19
N GLU A 167 -1.10 26.99 -13.32
CA GLU A 167 0.37 26.84 -13.44
C GLU A 167 1.12 27.72 -12.42
N LYS A 168 0.61 28.93 -12.14
CA LYS A 168 1.23 29.84 -11.16
C LYS A 168 1.33 29.17 -9.79
N ILE A 169 0.28 28.52 -9.32
CA ILE A 169 0.27 27.80 -8.03
C ILE A 169 1.29 26.67 -8.03
N VAL A 170 1.36 25.93 -9.15
CA VAL A 170 2.34 24.83 -9.29
C VAL A 170 3.75 25.38 -9.15
N ARG A 171 4.10 26.48 -9.85
CA ARG A 171 5.45 27.07 -9.80
C ARG A 171 5.80 27.67 -8.45
N GLU A 172 4.83 28.23 -7.73
CA GLU A 172 5.08 28.87 -6.43
C GLU A 172 5.23 27.88 -5.28
N LEU A 173 4.51 26.74 -5.30
CA LEU A 173 4.42 25.83 -4.16
C LEU A 173 5.00 24.45 -4.40
N LEU A 174 4.88 23.93 -5.62
CA LEU A 174 5.14 22.52 -5.92
C LEU A 174 6.44 22.31 -6.68
N TYR A 175 6.65 23.02 -7.77
CA TYR A 175 7.82 22.81 -8.63
C TYR A 175 8.25 24.11 -9.30
N ASP A 176 9.49 24.52 -9.05
CA ASP A 176 10.21 25.54 -9.81
C ASP A 176 11.56 24.99 -10.31
N SER A 177 12.24 25.74 -11.17
CA SER A 177 13.55 25.33 -11.71
C SER A 177 14.75 25.81 -10.85
N SER A 178 14.50 26.40 -9.67
CA SER A 178 15.55 26.98 -8.83
C SER A 178 16.48 25.93 -8.22
N LEU A 179 17.75 26.25 -8.15
CA LEU A 179 18.75 25.53 -7.34
C LEU A 179 19.48 26.53 -6.45
N PRO A 180 19.54 26.31 -5.12
CA PRO A 180 18.90 25.21 -4.37
C PRO A 180 17.39 25.19 -4.49
N ALA A 181 16.78 23.99 -4.44
CA ALA A 181 15.33 23.80 -4.58
C ALA A 181 14.53 24.53 -3.51
N THR A 182 13.56 25.34 -3.91
CA THR A 182 12.71 26.13 -3.00
C THR A 182 11.32 25.54 -2.84
N THR A 183 10.87 24.68 -3.73
CA THR A 183 9.57 24.04 -3.77
C THR A 183 9.62 22.57 -3.39
N VAL A 184 8.47 22.03 -2.95
CA VAL A 184 8.44 20.71 -2.30
C VAL A 184 8.78 19.56 -3.24
N ILE A 185 8.24 19.53 -4.46
CA ILE A 185 8.51 18.46 -5.43
C ILE A 185 9.96 18.55 -5.93
N LYS A 186 10.42 19.76 -6.26
CA LYS A 186 11.79 19.96 -6.73
C LYS A 186 12.81 19.47 -5.70
N ALA A 187 12.61 19.80 -4.41
CA ALA A 187 13.50 19.37 -3.33
C ALA A 187 13.55 17.83 -3.21
N ASP A 188 12.40 17.15 -3.28
CA ASP A 188 12.34 15.70 -3.23
C ASP A 188 13.02 15.05 -4.44
N LEU A 189 12.78 15.55 -5.65
CA LEU A 189 13.38 15.00 -6.88
C LEU A 189 14.90 15.21 -6.91
N GLU A 190 15.40 16.38 -6.50
CA GLU A 190 16.84 16.63 -6.34
C GLU A 190 17.44 15.64 -5.33
N PHE A 191 16.80 15.47 -4.17
CA PHE A 191 17.28 14.50 -3.18
C PHE A 191 17.31 13.08 -3.76
N VAL A 192 16.21 12.60 -4.33
CA VAL A 192 16.12 11.25 -4.90
C VAL A 192 17.17 11.05 -5.99
N SER A 193 17.31 12.00 -6.92
CA SER A 193 18.24 11.87 -8.05
C SER A 193 19.71 11.82 -7.65
N HIS A 194 20.08 12.37 -6.49
CA HIS A 194 21.47 12.40 -6.00
C HIS A 194 21.78 11.33 -4.96
N HIS A 195 20.75 10.81 -4.24
CA HIS A 195 20.94 9.89 -3.10
C HIS A 195 20.40 8.47 -3.33
N TRP A 196 19.84 8.15 -4.51
CA TRP A 196 19.27 6.83 -4.77
C TRP A 196 20.28 5.68 -4.67
N MET A 197 21.57 5.92 -4.89
CA MET A 197 22.63 4.91 -4.79
C MET A 197 23.00 4.56 -3.33
N GLU A 198 22.63 5.39 -2.38
CA GLU A 198 22.97 5.19 -0.98
C GLU A 198 22.12 4.09 -0.36
N ALA A 199 22.68 3.35 0.61
CA ALA A 199 21.94 2.39 1.39
C ALA A 199 20.86 3.11 2.21
N SER A 200 19.70 2.50 2.30
CA SER A 200 18.52 3.00 3.01
C SER A 200 17.98 1.93 3.94
N PHE A 201 17.29 2.30 5.00
CA PHE A 201 16.42 1.33 5.67
C PHE A 201 15.21 1.00 4.78
N ASP A 202 14.74 -0.24 4.91
CA ASP A 202 13.57 -0.73 4.19
C ASP A 202 12.27 -0.08 4.70
N LEU A 203 11.15 -0.36 4.03
CA LEU A 203 9.84 0.19 4.41
C LEU A 203 9.35 -0.32 5.77
N TRP A 204 9.92 -1.43 6.30
CA TRP A 204 9.66 -1.94 7.64
C TRP A 204 10.60 -1.33 8.70
N GLU A 205 11.58 -0.48 8.28
CA GLU A 205 12.49 0.26 9.14
C GLU A 205 13.53 -0.62 9.85
N GLU A 206 13.76 -1.82 9.32
CA GLU A 206 14.55 -2.88 9.97
C GLU A 206 15.90 -3.16 9.33
N VAL A 207 16.00 -3.13 8.01
CA VAL A 207 17.18 -3.56 7.25
C VAL A 207 17.80 -2.41 6.48
N LEU A 208 19.09 -2.17 6.68
CA LEU A 208 19.86 -1.20 5.90
C LEU A 208 20.52 -1.88 4.70
N GLY A 209 20.16 -1.44 3.48
CA GLY A 209 20.65 -2.03 2.23
C GLY A 209 20.02 -1.42 0.99
N ASP A 210 20.07 -2.17 -0.10
CA ASP A 210 19.39 -1.84 -1.35
C ASP A 210 18.05 -2.59 -1.41
N HIS A 211 16.93 -1.87 -1.52
CA HIS A 211 15.59 -2.45 -1.45
C HIS A 211 14.85 -2.32 -2.76
N PHE A 212 14.26 -3.42 -3.22
CA PHE A 212 13.43 -3.46 -4.43
C PHE A 212 12.33 -2.40 -4.40
N TYR A 213 11.61 -2.29 -3.27
CA TYR A 213 10.56 -1.30 -3.09
C TYR A 213 11.07 0.14 -3.30
N THR A 214 12.11 0.50 -2.55
CA THR A 214 12.68 1.86 -2.59
C THR A 214 13.15 2.21 -4.00
N ARG A 215 13.83 1.30 -4.71
CA ARG A 215 14.29 1.53 -6.08
C ARG A 215 13.13 1.72 -7.08
N ILE A 216 12.07 0.93 -6.96
CA ILE A 216 10.88 1.05 -7.84
C ILE A 216 10.20 2.42 -7.65
N VAL A 217 9.96 2.86 -6.41
CA VAL A 217 9.31 4.15 -6.17
C VAL A 217 10.21 5.34 -6.53
N GLN A 218 11.52 5.22 -6.33
CA GLN A 218 12.50 6.22 -6.77
C GLN A 218 12.51 6.37 -8.30
N ARG A 219 12.55 5.24 -9.03
CA ARG A 219 12.44 5.25 -10.49
C ARG A 219 11.17 5.95 -10.94
N ARG A 220 10.01 5.59 -10.36
CA ARG A 220 8.72 6.18 -10.68
C ARG A 220 8.71 7.69 -10.45
N ALA A 221 9.17 8.12 -9.27
CA ALA A 221 9.22 9.54 -8.93
C ALA A 221 10.06 10.35 -9.92
N LEU A 222 11.23 9.83 -10.33
CA LEU A 222 12.11 10.50 -11.28
C LEU A 222 11.51 10.57 -12.69
N LEU A 223 10.82 9.54 -13.15
CA LEU A 223 10.17 9.57 -14.46
C LEU A 223 8.96 10.52 -14.48
N ASP A 224 8.12 10.48 -13.44
CA ASP A 224 6.99 11.41 -13.31
C ASP A 224 7.49 12.85 -13.13
N GLY A 225 8.61 13.03 -12.42
CA GLY A 225 9.31 14.29 -12.25
C GLY A 225 9.92 14.82 -13.54
N ALA A 226 10.50 13.94 -14.37
CA ALA A 226 11.03 14.33 -15.69
C ALA A 226 9.91 14.87 -16.61
N GLU A 227 8.75 14.21 -16.64
CA GLU A 227 7.58 14.70 -17.39
C GLU A 227 7.11 16.07 -16.89
N LEU A 228 7.02 16.25 -15.55
CA LEU A 228 6.61 17.52 -14.97
C LEU A 228 7.62 18.63 -15.30
N ALA A 229 8.92 18.37 -15.08
CA ALA A 229 10.01 19.30 -15.38
C ALA A 229 9.97 19.72 -16.86
N GLN A 230 9.85 18.77 -17.77
CA GLN A 230 9.73 19.03 -19.21
C GLN A 230 8.53 19.91 -19.53
N SER A 231 7.36 19.63 -18.94
CA SER A 231 6.14 20.40 -19.17
C SER A 231 6.22 21.85 -18.65
N LEU A 232 7.07 22.10 -17.66
CA LEU A 232 7.33 23.41 -17.06
C LEU A 232 8.58 24.11 -17.64
N GLY A 233 9.25 23.51 -18.63
CA GLY A 233 10.41 24.09 -19.31
C GLY A 233 11.75 23.91 -18.62
N ASP A 234 11.84 23.09 -17.57
CA ASP A 234 13.10 22.73 -16.89
C ASP A 234 13.73 21.50 -17.58
N VAL A 235 14.20 21.70 -18.81
CA VAL A 235 14.70 20.63 -19.68
C VAL A 235 15.92 19.92 -19.09
N GLY A 236 16.84 20.66 -18.47
CA GLY A 236 18.05 20.07 -17.87
C GLY A 236 17.71 19.11 -16.71
N ALA A 237 16.77 19.48 -15.85
CA ALA A 237 16.30 18.59 -14.80
C ALA A 237 15.55 17.38 -15.36
N ALA A 238 14.72 17.56 -16.39
CA ALA A 238 14.01 16.47 -17.04
C ALA A 238 14.97 15.41 -17.59
N GLU A 239 16.01 15.83 -18.30
CA GLU A 239 17.05 14.93 -18.82
C GLU A 239 17.82 14.22 -17.69
N TRP A 240 18.19 14.95 -16.64
CA TRP A 240 18.89 14.39 -15.48
C TRP A 240 18.06 13.32 -14.77
N TYR A 241 16.78 13.62 -14.47
CA TYR A 241 15.90 12.66 -13.79
C TYR A 241 15.68 11.39 -14.62
N ALA A 242 15.47 11.53 -15.94
CA ALA A 242 15.34 10.38 -16.83
C ALA A 242 16.60 9.52 -16.87
N GLN A 243 17.80 10.14 -16.90
CA GLN A 243 19.07 9.41 -16.85
C GLN A 243 19.24 8.65 -15.54
N GLN A 244 18.88 9.26 -14.38
CA GLN A 244 18.97 8.57 -13.09
C GLN A 244 17.96 7.41 -13.01
N ALA A 245 16.74 7.59 -13.50
CA ALA A 245 15.72 6.53 -13.57
C ALA A 245 16.21 5.32 -14.38
N ALA A 246 16.86 5.54 -15.52
CA ALA A 246 17.43 4.47 -16.34
C ALA A 246 18.53 3.67 -15.60
N LYS A 247 19.37 4.35 -14.82
CA LYS A 247 20.38 3.66 -13.98
C LYS A 247 19.72 2.84 -12.85
N ILE A 248 18.64 3.36 -12.27
CA ILE A 248 17.88 2.62 -11.25
C ILE A 248 17.29 1.33 -11.84
N GLU A 249 16.78 1.34 -13.07
CA GLU A 249 16.26 0.14 -13.75
C GLU A 249 17.27 -1.01 -13.77
N GLU A 250 18.54 -0.71 -14.08
CA GLU A 250 19.60 -1.71 -14.10
C GLU A 250 19.80 -2.36 -12.72
N THR A 251 19.67 -1.58 -11.64
CA THR A 251 19.80 -2.10 -10.27
C THR A 251 18.58 -2.93 -9.84
N ILE A 252 17.38 -2.53 -10.25
CA ILE A 252 16.14 -3.27 -9.97
C ILE A 252 16.20 -4.67 -10.56
N LEU A 253 16.65 -4.80 -11.81
CA LEU A 253 16.74 -6.10 -12.48
C LEU A 253 17.73 -7.06 -11.79
N GLN A 254 18.71 -6.55 -11.06
CA GLN A 254 19.65 -7.37 -10.27
C GLN A 254 19.00 -8.04 -9.06
N HIS A 255 17.83 -7.61 -8.62
CA HIS A 255 17.09 -8.28 -7.54
C HIS A 255 16.49 -9.64 -7.96
N TRP A 256 16.44 -9.95 -9.24
CA TRP A 256 15.94 -11.25 -9.71
C TRP A 256 16.92 -12.38 -9.38
N ASP A 257 16.42 -13.40 -8.66
CA ASP A 257 17.13 -14.65 -8.40
C ASP A 257 16.59 -15.73 -9.33
N GLU A 258 17.39 -16.09 -10.35
CA GLU A 258 17.00 -17.10 -11.34
C GLU A 258 16.82 -18.49 -10.73
N SER A 259 17.60 -18.83 -9.70
CA SER A 259 17.55 -20.15 -9.06
C SER A 259 16.29 -20.35 -8.23
N ARG A 260 15.83 -19.31 -7.54
CA ARG A 260 14.61 -19.30 -6.72
C ARG A 260 13.38 -18.80 -7.48
N LYS A 261 13.57 -18.19 -8.65
CA LYS A 261 12.52 -17.55 -9.48
C LYS A 261 11.70 -16.51 -8.71
N ILE A 262 12.37 -15.66 -7.95
CA ILE A 262 11.76 -14.56 -7.20
C ILE A 262 12.58 -13.27 -7.34
N PHE A 263 11.93 -12.12 -7.16
CA PHE A 263 12.61 -10.88 -6.81
C PHE A 263 12.96 -10.90 -5.33
N ILE A 264 14.26 -10.85 -5.00
CA ILE A 264 14.74 -10.71 -3.62
C ILE A 264 14.49 -9.28 -3.17
N VAL A 265 13.85 -9.10 -2.01
CA VAL A 265 13.47 -7.77 -1.52
C VAL A 265 14.67 -6.88 -1.21
N THR A 266 15.74 -7.44 -0.63
CA THR A 266 16.93 -6.69 -0.19
C THR A 266 18.20 -7.30 -0.75
N LYS A 267 19.10 -6.45 -1.25
CA LYS A 267 20.47 -6.77 -1.64
C LYS A 267 21.45 -5.87 -0.90
N ASN A 268 22.73 -6.25 -0.95
CA ASN A 268 23.83 -5.43 -0.40
C ASN A 268 23.52 -4.92 1.03
N GLN A 269 23.00 -5.81 1.88
CA GLN A 269 22.70 -5.46 3.27
C GLN A 269 23.99 -5.04 4.00
N THR A 270 23.97 -3.86 4.60
CA THR A 270 25.11 -3.29 5.34
C THR A 270 24.83 -3.14 6.83
N GLY A 271 23.57 -3.29 7.27
CA GLY A 271 23.20 -3.15 8.69
C GLY A 271 21.75 -3.56 8.96
N GLY A 272 21.31 -3.32 10.18
CA GLY A 272 19.96 -3.63 10.65
C GLY A 272 19.73 -5.11 10.95
N LEU A 273 18.45 -5.51 10.92
CA LEU A 273 17.98 -6.86 11.24
C LEU A 273 18.60 -7.90 10.30
N GLN A 274 19.07 -9.01 10.89
CA GLN A 274 19.54 -10.17 10.15
C GLN A 274 18.47 -11.26 10.11
N GLY A 275 18.53 -12.15 9.12
CA GLY A 275 17.75 -13.36 9.10
C GLY A 275 16.52 -13.37 8.18
N LYS A 276 16.33 -12.38 7.32
CA LYS A 276 15.34 -12.44 6.21
C LYS A 276 15.82 -13.38 5.08
N ASN A 277 15.99 -14.66 5.40
CA ASN A 277 16.69 -15.63 4.53
C ASN A 277 15.87 -16.04 3.31
N SER A 278 14.53 -15.99 3.39
CA SER A 278 13.67 -16.30 2.24
C SER A 278 13.84 -15.29 1.10
N GLY A 279 14.16 -14.04 1.43
CA GLY A 279 14.16 -12.93 0.48
C GLY A 279 12.78 -12.54 -0.01
N LEU A 280 11.72 -13.22 0.48
CA LEU A 280 10.31 -12.93 0.21
C LEU A 280 9.83 -11.80 1.12
N ASP A 281 9.05 -10.89 0.54
CA ASP A 281 8.45 -9.78 1.29
C ASP A 281 7.30 -9.20 0.47
N VAL A 282 6.19 -8.84 1.13
CA VAL A 282 5.06 -8.17 0.47
C VAL A 282 5.46 -6.83 -0.14
N ALA A 283 6.58 -6.25 0.29
CA ALA A 283 7.16 -5.05 -0.30
C ALA A 283 7.35 -5.15 -1.83
N VAL A 284 7.53 -6.36 -2.39
CA VAL A 284 7.56 -6.54 -3.85
C VAL A 284 6.20 -6.26 -4.47
N VAL A 285 5.11 -6.72 -3.86
CA VAL A 285 3.73 -6.43 -4.33
C VAL A 285 3.42 -4.94 -4.19
N LEU A 286 3.74 -4.35 -3.03
CA LEU A 286 3.57 -2.92 -2.78
C LEU A 286 4.39 -2.07 -3.77
N ALA A 287 5.60 -2.51 -4.15
CA ALA A 287 6.41 -1.83 -5.16
C ALA A 287 5.70 -1.76 -6.51
N ILE A 288 5.08 -2.86 -6.95
CA ILE A 288 4.33 -2.90 -8.21
C ILE A 288 3.07 -2.02 -8.14
N LEU A 289 2.36 -2.04 -7.01
CA LEU A 289 1.17 -1.20 -6.83
C LEU A 289 1.51 0.29 -6.81
N HIS A 290 2.52 0.68 -6.05
CA HIS A 290 2.84 2.09 -5.86
C HIS A 290 3.75 2.66 -6.96
N GLY A 291 4.62 1.84 -7.57
CA GLY A 291 5.69 2.34 -8.42
C GLY A 291 5.68 1.89 -9.87
N SER A 292 4.81 0.94 -10.30
CA SER A 292 4.74 0.58 -11.71
C SER A 292 4.12 1.69 -12.56
N ARG A 293 4.56 1.78 -13.81
CA ARG A 293 4.04 2.69 -14.84
C ARG A 293 3.59 1.88 -16.07
N GLU A 294 2.82 2.53 -16.94
CA GLU A 294 2.44 1.95 -18.24
C GLU A 294 3.56 2.16 -19.29
N ASP A 295 4.80 1.83 -18.93
CA ASP A 295 5.99 1.99 -19.76
C ASP A 295 6.64 0.64 -20.14
N GLY A 296 5.99 -0.46 -19.79
CA GLY A 296 6.44 -1.84 -20.06
C GLY A 296 7.49 -2.37 -19.09
N PHE A 297 7.92 -1.61 -18.09
CA PHE A 297 8.87 -2.05 -17.07
C PHE A 297 8.13 -2.61 -15.84
N LEU A 298 8.34 -3.90 -15.54
CA LEU A 298 7.82 -4.61 -14.36
C LEU A 298 6.37 -4.25 -13.99
N SER A 299 5.43 -4.50 -14.90
CA SER A 299 3.99 -4.38 -14.65
C SER A 299 3.46 -5.52 -13.79
N SER A 300 2.21 -5.43 -13.35
CA SER A 300 1.51 -6.53 -12.67
C SER A 300 1.45 -7.81 -13.50
N THR A 301 1.40 -7.70 -14.84
CA THR A 301 1.36 -8.84 -15.79
C THR A 301 2.72 -9.47 -16.07
N HIS A 302 3.81 -8.88 -15.56
CA HIS A 302 5.16 -9.39 -15.80
C HIS A 302 5.34 -10.75 -15.14
N ASP A 303 5.79 -11.75 -15.90
CA ASP A 303 5.84 -13.16 -15.47
C ASP A 303 6.71 -13.42 -14.23
N LYS A 304 7.83 -12.69 -14.08
CA LYS A 304 8.69 -12.75 -12.90
C LYS A 304 8.04 -12.11 -11.66
N VAL A 305 7.20 -11.10 -11.85
CA VAL A 305 6.38 -10.53 -10.77
C VAL A 305 5.36 -11.57 -10.31
N LEU A 306 4.64 -12.22 -11.23
CA LEU A 306 3.68 -13.27 -10.91
C LEU A 306 4.31 -14.47 -10.21
N ALA A 307 5.54 -14.86 -10.59
CA ALA A 307 6.30 -15.88 -9.89
C ALA A 307 6.57 -15.51 -8.42
N THR A 308 6.97 -14.24 -8.17
CA THR A 308 7.23 -13.75 -6.83
C THR A 308 5.97 -13.65 -5.99
N VAL A 309 4.86 -13.15 -6.57
CA VAL A 309 3.54 -13.09 -5.92
C VAL A 309 3.08 -14.47 -5.48
N HIS A 310 3.18 -15.47 -6.38
CA HIS A 310 2.87 -16.86 -6.06
C HIS A 310 3.71 -17.41 -4.90
N ALA A 311 5.01 -17.13 -4.89
CA ALA A 311 5.91 -17.57 -3.82
C ALA A 311 5.57 -16.94 -2.46
N ILE A 312 5.26 -15.63 -2.43
CA ILE A 312 4.84 -14.91 -1.22
C ILE A 312 3.53 -15.50 -0.68
N GLU A 313 2.52 -15.63 -1.53
CA GLU A 313 1.22 -16.19 -1.16
C GLU A 313 1.35 -17.62 -0.61
N SER A 314 2.11 -18.47 -1.31
CA SER A 314 2.36 -19.85 -0.90
C SER A 314 3.05 -19.94 0.46
N ALA A 315 4.01 -19.06 0.75
CA ALA A 315 4.69 -18.99 2.03
C ALA A 315 3.73 -18.62 3.17
N PHE A 316 2.91 -17.58 3.01
CA PHE A 316 1.97 -17.16 4.04
C PHE A 316 0.80 -18.13 4.23
N LYS A 317 0.37 -18.83 3.17
CA LYS A 317 -0.70 -19.81 3.25
C LYS A 317 -0.43 -20.89 4.29
N THR A 318 0.81 -21.31 4.41
CA THR A 318 1.22 -22.36 5.37
C THR A 318 1.73 -21.79 6.70
N LEU A 319 2.12 -20.51 6.72
CA LEU A 319 2.73 -19.88 7.90
C LEU A 319 1.73 -19.52 8.98
N PHE A 320 0.54 -19.08 8.59
CA PHE A 320 -0.46 -18.59 9.54
C PHE A 320 -1.61 -19.58 9.74
N PRO A 321 -1.83 -20.10 10.96
CA PRO A 321 -2.92 -21.02 11.24
C PRO A 321 -4.31 -20.52 10.85
N ILE A 322 -4.56 -19.21 10.87
CA ILE A 322 -5.85 -18.64 10.42
C ILE A 322 -6.12 -18.85 8.94
N ASN A 323 -5.13 -19.29 8.15
CA ASN A 323 -5.29 -19.63 6.73
C ASN A 323 -5.78 -21.06 6.51
N GLU A 324 -5.82 -21.88 7.57
CA GLU A 324 -6.34 -23.24 7.48
C GLU A 324 -7.87 -23.24 7.30
N ASN A 325 -8.35 -24.11 6.41
CA ASN A 325 -9.78 -24.44 6.22
C ASN A 325 -10.74 -23.27 5.93
N LEU A 326 -10.26 -22.17 5.34
CA LEU A 326 -11.11 -21.03 5.01
C LEU A 326 -11.19 -20.83 3.48
N GLU A 327 -12.43 -20.67 2.98
CA GLU A 327 -12.72 -20.30 1.59
C GLU A 327 -12.55 -18.78 1.38
N MET A 328 -11.43 -18.23 1.84
CA MET A 328 -11.08 -16.80 1.74
C MET A 328 -9.64 -16.68 1.28
N GLY A 329 -9.28 -15.51 0.76
CA GLY A 329 -7.90 -15.18 0.40
C GLY A 329 -6.93 -15.39 1.55
N VAL A 330 -5.67 -15.59 1.23
CA VAL A 330 -4.61 -15.78 2.23
C VAL A 330 -4.41 -14.51 3.04
N ALA A 331 -4.44 -14.60 4.36
CA ALA A 331 -3.99 -13.51 5.23
C ALA A 331 -2.48 -13.35 5.06
N ILE A 332 -2.04 -12.17 4.65
CA ILE A 332 -0.67 -11.86 4.24
C ILE A 332 0.04 -11.03 5.31
N GLY A 333 1.26 -11.42 5.67
CA GLY A 333 2.16 -10.67 6.56
C GLY A 333 3.14 -9.78 5.80
N SER A 334 4.11 -9.22 6.52
CA SER A 334 5.22 -8.44 5.98
C SER A 334 6.20 -9.32 5.20
N TYR A 335 6.83 -10.26 5.87
CA TYR A 335 7.74 -11.28 5.33
C TYR A 335 7.72 -12.55 6.22
N PRO A 336 8.12 -13.73 5.70
CA PRO A 336 7.92 -14.99 6.43
C PRO A 336 8.66 -15.10 7.77
N GLU A 337 9.81 -14.46 7.92
CA GLU A 337 10.63 -14.50 9.13
C GLU A 337 10.30 -13.41 10.15
N ASP A 338 9.25 -12.60 9.90
CA ASP A 338 8.87 -11.50 10.77
C ASP A 338 8.62 -11.95 12.22
N LYS A 339 9.15 -11.17 13.15
CA LYS A 339 9.00 -11.39 14.60
C LYS A 339 8.25 -10.28 15.31
N TYR A 340 7.79 -9.28 14.56
CA TYR A 340 6.99 -8.19 15.11
C TYR A 340 5.52 -8.61 15.22
N ASP A 341 5.02 -8.65 16.43
CA ASP A 341 3.63 -9.07 16.72
C ASP A 341 2.66 -7.90 16.94
N GLY A 342 3.05 -6.69 16.58
CA GLY A 342 2.30 -5.47 16.83
C GLY A 342 2.67 -4.75 18.12
N TYR A 343 3.46 -5.38 18.99
CA TYR A 343 3.90 -4.84 20.28
C TYR A 343 5.40 -5.03 20.53
N THR A 344 5.94 -6.19 20.16
CA THR A 344 7.34 -6.56 20.35
C THR A 344 7.93 -7.21 19.10
N THR A 345 9.26 -7.19 19.00
CA THR A 345 10.03 -7.83 17.92
C THR A 345 10.63 -9.17 18.33
N SER A 346 10.14 -9.79 19.39
CA SER A 346 10.66 -11.05 19.95
C SER A 346 9.66 -12.22 19.88
N SER A 347 8.55 -12.03 19.18
CA SER A 347 7.47 -13.00 19.02
C SER A 347 7.46 -13.60 17.59
N ALA A 348 6.33 -14.06 17.14
CA ALA A 348 6.10 -14.47 15.76
C ALA A 348 5.21 -13.43 15.07
N GLY A 349 5.61 -12.96 13.89
CA GLY A 349 4.88 -11.98 13.12
C GLY A 349 3.46 -12.43 12.76
N ASN A 350 2.61 -11.49 12.47
CA ASN A 350 1.20 -11.66 12.18
C ASN A 350 0.86 -11.25 10.74
N PRO A 351 -0.29 -11.65 10.21
CA PRO A 351 -0.83 -11.03 9.01
C PRO A 351 -1.21 -9.56 9.27
N TRP A 352 -1.08 -8.75 8.21
CA TRP A 352 -1.39 -7.32 8.23
C TRP A 352 -2.62 -7.01 7.39
N PHE A 353 -3.48 -6.11 7.85
CA PHE A 353 -4.62 -5.64 7.06
C PHE A 353 -4.18 -4.98 5.76
N LEU A 354 -3.17 -4.09 5.82
CA LEU A 354 -2.65 -3.42 4.63
C LEU A 354 -2.10 -4.40 3.59
N ALA A 355 -1.36 -5.43 4.02
CA ALA A 355 -0.76 -6.41 3.13
C ALA A 355 -1.82 -7.31 2.47
N THR A 356 -2.83 -7.72 3.25
CA THR A 356 -3.95 -8.53 2.75
C THR A 356 -4.81 -7.73 1.76
N ALA A 357 -5.10 -6.46 2.04
CA ALA A 357 -5.80 -5.56 1.12
C ALA A 357 -4.99 -5.26 -0.15
N ALA A 358 -3.66 -5.13 -0.03
CA ALA A 358 -2.78 -4.94 -1.19
C ALA A 358 -2.81 -6.13 -2.17
N PHE A 359 -2.98 -7.36 -1.68
CA PHE A 359 -3.19 -8.52 -2.55
C PHE A 359 -4.52 -8.43 -3.31
N ALA A 360 -5.60 -7.99 -2.67
CA ALA A 360 -6.86 -7.71 -3.37
C ALA A 360 -6.67 -6.69 -4.49
N GLU A 361 -6.03 -5.56 -4.17
CA GLU A 361 -5.71 -4.51 -5.15
C GLU A 361 -4.86 -5.03 -6.30
N PHE A 362 -3.85 -5.84 -6.00
CA PHE A 362 -2.97 -6.43 -7.01
C PHE A 362 -3.74 -7.32 -7.98
N TYR A 363 -4.62 -8.19 -7.50
CA TYR A 363 -5.41 -9.08 -8.36
C TYR A 363 -6.43 -8.31 -9.22
N TYR A 364 -7.07 -7.24 -8.71
CA TYR A 364 -7.92 -6.37 -9.54
C TYR A 364 -7.12 -5.62 -10.60
N LYS A 365 -5.95 -5.08 -10.20
CA LYS A 365 -5.05 -4.43 -11.16
C LYS A 365 -4.57 -5.41 -12.22
N LEU A 366 -4.19 -6.61 -11.84
CA LEU A 366 -3.77 -7.67 -12.76
C LEU A 366 -4.88 -8.03 -13.76
N HIS A 367 -6.13 -8.13 -13.29
CA HIS A 367 -7.30 -8.32 -14.14
C HIS A 367 -7.39 -7.20 -15.20
N GLU A 368 -7.33 -5.93 -14.78
CA GLU A 368 -7.41 -4.78 -15.69
C GLU A 368 -6.24 -4.72 -16.66
N ASP A 369 -5.03 -4.96 -16.19
CA ASP A 369 -3.82 -4.91 -17.01
C ASP A 369 -3.83 -6.04 -18.06
N PHE A 370 -4.28 -7.26 -17.74
CA PHE A 370 -4.47 -8.31 -18.75
C PHE A 370 -5.62 -8.00 -19.71
N LYS A 371 -6.74 -7.47 -19.21
CA LYS A 371 -7.86 -7.03 -20.08
C LYS A 371 -7.38 -6.00 -21.09
N LYS A 372 -6.61 -4.99 -20.65
CA LYS A 372 -6.02 -3.97 -21.51
C LYS A 372 -4.99 -4.56 -22.51
N GLN A 373 -4.19 -5.53 -22.05
CA GLN A 373 -3.19 -6.20 -22.88
C GLN A 373 -3.82 -7.13 -23.93
N GLY A 374 -5.02 -7.68 -23.66
CA GLY A 374 -5.76 -8.57 -24.56
C GLY A 374 -5.12 -9.96 -24.75
N LEU A 375 -4.13 -10.31 -23.92
CA LEU A 375 -3.36 -11.56 -24.06
C LEU A 375 -2.81 -12.05 -22.73
N ILE A 376 -2.97 -13.33 -22.45
CA ILE A 376 -2.27 -14.05 -21.37
C ILE A 376 -1.31 -15.04 -21.99
N LYS A 377 -0.01 -14.93 -21.66
CA LYS A 377 1.03 -15.89 -22.06
C LYS A 377 1.49 -16.68 -20.85
N ILE A 378 1.47 -18.02 -20.96
CA ILE A 378 2.03 -18.89 -19.93
C ILE A 378 3.51 -19.12 -20.21
N THR A 379 4.36 -18.72 -19.27
CA THR A 379 5.82 -18.89 -19.32
C THR A 379 6.28 -19.86 -18.24
N THR A 380 7.58 -20.19 -18.23
CA THR A 380 8.20 -21.02 -17.19
C THR A 380 8.21 -20.33 -15.82
N TYR A 381 8.02 -19.00 -15.77
CA TYR A 381 7.99 -18.24 -14.52
C TYR A 381 6.58 -18.16 -13.94
N ASN A 382 5.56 -17.85 -14.75
CA ASN A 382 4.20 -17.63 -14.25
C ASN A 382 3.29 -18.88 -14.27
N ALA A 383 3.77 -20.02 -14.76
CA ALA A 383 2.94 -21.22 -14.85
C ALA A 383 2.37 -21.68 -13.51
N GLU A 384 3.16 -21.63 -12.42
CA GLU A 384 2.72 -22.03 -11.08
C GLU A 384 1.64 -21.09 -10.53
N PHE A 385 1.77 -19.78 -10.78
CA PHE A 385 0.74 -18.79 -10.45
C PHE A 385 -0.60 -19.15 -11.12
N PHE A 386 -0.62 -19.37 -12.43
CA PHE A 386 -1.85 -19.72 -13.14
C PHE A 386 -2.39 -21.12 -12.77
N GLN A 387 -1.53 -22.08 -12.47
CA GLN A 387 -1.95 -23.39 -11.96
C GLN A 387 -2.64 -23.28 -10.61
N GLN A 388 -2.14 -22.42 -9.72
CA GLN A 388 -2.79 -22.14 -8.44
C GLN A 388 -4.13 -21.42 -8.64
N LEU A 389 -4.17 -20.36 -9.44
CA LEU A 389 -5.36 -19.59 -9.75
C LEU A 389 -6.49 -20.46 -10.32
N THR A 390 -6.15 -21.42 -11.17
CA THR A 390 -7.13 -22.28 -11.85
C THR A 390 -7.41 -23.59 -11.11
N ARG A 391 -6.85 -23.79 -9.91
CA ARG A 391 -7.01 -25.02 -9.13
C ARG A 391 -8.49 -25.33 -8.87
N GLY A 392 -8.90 -26.56 -9.17
CA GLY A 392 -10.31 -26.98 -9.04
C GLY A 392 -11.23 -26.52 -10.18
N ASN A 393 -10.73 -25.74 -11.13
CA ASN A 393 -11.45 -25.30 -12.33
C ASN A 393 -11.03 -26.13 -13.54
N SER A 394 -11.90 -26.26 -14.55
CA SER A 394 -11.60 -26.95 -15.82
C SER A 394 -10.42 -26.35 -16.57
N LEU A 395 -10.15 -25.06 -16.39
CA LEU A 395 -9.01 -24.33 -16.98
C LEU A 395 -7.66 -24.85 -16.52
N SER A 396 -7.55 -25.51 -15.36
CA SER A 396 -6.28 -26.01 -14.83
C SER A 396 -5.55 -26.96 -15.80
N ARG A 397 -6.30 -27.72 -16.62
CA ARG A 397 -5.75 -28.63 -17.63
C ARG A 397 -5.13 -27.92 -18.83
N LEU A 398 -5.42 -26.63 -19.00
CA LEU A 398 -5.01 -25.82 -20.13
C LEU A 398 -3.74 -25.01 -19.83
N ILE A 399 -3.34 -24.91 -18.56
CA ILE A 399 -2.16 -24.15 -18.14
C ILE A 399 -0.90 -24.93 -18.50
N ASN A 400 -0.37 -24.64 -19.69
CA ASN A 400 0.85 -25.26 -20.22
C ASN A 400 1.81 -24.17 -20.73
N VAL A 401 3.07 -24.30 -20.40
CA VAL A 401 4.14 -23.40 -20.85
C VAL A 401 4.14 -23.26 -22.38
N GLY A 402 4.22 -22.03 -22.86
CA GLY A 402 4.19 -21.70 -24.29
C GLY A 402 2.79 -21.47 -24.86
N LYS A 403 1.72 -21.68 -24.08
CA LYS A 403 0.35 -21.36 -24.52
C LYS A 403 0.05 -19.87 -24.40
N PHE A 404 -0.84 -19.42 -25.29
CA PHE A 404 -1.37 -18.07 -25.36
C PHE A 404 -2.89 -18.14 -25.33
N TYR A 405 -3.51 -17.21 -24.61
CA TYR A 405 -4.96 -17.03 -24.54
C TYR A 405 -5.27 -15.60 -24.91
N SER A 406 -5.92 -15.40 -26.08
CA SER A 406 -6.31 -14.09 -26.58
C SER A 406 -7.64 -13.65 -25.98
N GLN A 407 -7.91 -12.35 -26.03
CA GLN A 407 -9.15 -11.76 -25.53
C GLN A 407 -10.43 -12.38 -26.10
N ASP A 408 -10.37 -12.98 -27.29
CA ASP A 408 -11.54 -13.61 -27.93
C ASP A 408 -11.78 -15.06 -27.46
N SER A 409 -10.91 -15.59 -26.59
CA SER A 409 -11.04 -16.98 -26.09
C SER A 409 -11.83 -17.06 -24.80
N ALA A 410 -12.62 -18.12 -24.64
CA ALA A 410 -13.33 -18.40 -23.40
C ALA A 410 -12.37 -18.62 -22.21
N GLU A 411 -11.20 -19.15 -22.47
CA GLU A 411 -10.15 -19.37 -21.48
C GLU A 411 -9.61 -18.05 -20.92
N PHE A 412 -9.38 -17.06 -21.77
CA PHE A 412 -8.98 -15.71 -21.34
C PHE A 412 -10.04 -15.09 -20.41
N SER A 413 -11.29 -15.08 -20.85
CA SER A 413 -12.41 -14.55 -20.05
C SER A 413 -12.55 -15.29 -18.72
N GLY A 414 -12.43 -16.61 -18.73
CA GLY A 414 -12.46 -17.43 -17.52
C GLY A 414 -11.31 -17.14 -16.55
N MET A 415 -10.08 -16.89 -17.05
CA MET A 415 -8.96 -16.47 -16.20
C MET A 415 -9.17 -15.10 -15.60
N LEU A 416 -9.72 -14.13 -16.36
CA LEU A 416 -10.06 -12.82 -15.83
C LEU A 416 -11.10 -12.90 -14.71
N GLU A 417 -12.12 -13.74 -14.87
CA GLU A 417 -13.12 -13.96 -13.82
C GLU A 417 -12.50 -14.57 -12.56
N LEU A 418 -11.60 -15.56 -12.72
CA LEU A 418 -10.88 -16.14 -11.58
C LEU A 418 -10.00 -15.11 -10.85
N LEU A 419 -9.31 -14.22 -11.56
CA LEU A 419 -8.55 -13.12 -10.96
C LEU A 419 -9.43 -12.20 -10.11
N LYS A 420 -10.62 -11.85 -10.61
CA LYS A 420 -11.59 -11.04 -9.87
C LYS A 420 -12.12 -11.76 -8.62
N ASN A 421 -12.44 -13.05 -8.75
CA ASN A 421 -12.92 -13.86 -7.65
C ASN A 421 -11.84 -14.02 -6.57
N GLU A 422 -10.56 -14.16 -6.97
CA GLU A 422 -9.44 -14.20 -6.05
C GLU A 422 -9.28 -12.86 -5.32
N ALA A 423 -9.37 -11.73 -6.02
CA ALA A 423 -9.35 -10.41 -5.40
C ALA A 423 -10.50 -10.23 -4.37
N ASP A 424 -11.73 -10.62 -4.72
CA ASP A 424 -12.88 -10.61 -3.81
C ASP A 424 -12.64 -11.51 -2.59
N SER A 425 -11.90 -12.62 -2.74
CA SER A 425 -11.57 -13.54 -1.65
C SER A 425 -10.67 -12.88 -0.60
N TYR A 426 -9.73 -12.02 -1.01
CA TYR A 426 -8.89 -11.23 -0.11
C TYR A 426 -9.69 -10.14 0.61
N LEU A 427 -10.63 -9.47 -0.06
CA LEU A 427 -11.54 -8.52 0.61
C LEU A 427 -12.45 -9.21 1.63
N LYS A 428 -12.93 -10.45 1.35
CA LYS A 428 -13.64 -11.27 2.34
C LYS A 428 -12.77 -11.59 3.55
N ARG A 429 -11.45 -11.80 3.35
CA ARG A 429 -10.51 -12.00 4.47
C ARG A 429 -10.44 -10.74 5.34
N VAL A 430 -10.34 -9.56 4.75
CA VAL A 430 -10.36 -8.28 5.48
C VAL A 430 -11.69 -8.11 6.22
N GLN A 431 -12.83 -8.32 5.53
CA GLN A 431 -14.17 -8.26 6.12
C GLN A 431 -14.30 -9.16 7.36
N TYR A 432 -13.82 -10.39 7.27
CA TYR A 432 -13.95 -11.38 8.34
C TYR A 432 -13.22 -10.98 9.64
N HIS A 433 -12.11 -10.25 9.50
CA HIS A 433 -11.26 -9.85 10.63
C HIS A 433 -11.44 -8.38 11.08
N ALA A 434 -12.17 -7.56 10.29
CA ALA A 434 -12.51 -6.20 10.69
C ALA A 434 -13.40 -6.19 11.93
N ALA A 435 -13.31 -5.13 12.73
CA ALA A 435 -14.22 -4.97 13.87
C ALA A 435 -15.67 -4.74 13.41
N PRO A 436 -16.67 -4.99 14.26
CA PRO A 436 -18.09 -4.79 13.92
C PRO A 436 -18.44 -3.33 13.54
N ASP A 437 -17.64 -2.35 13.98
CA ASP A 437 -17.80 -0.93 13.63
C ASP A 437 -17.00 -0.53 12.37
N GLY A 438 -16.38 -1.50 11.68
CA GLY A 438 -15.49 -1.27 10.54
C GLY A 438 -14.08 -0.80 10.91
N SER A 439 -13.71 -0.82 12.19
CA SER A 439 -12.33 -0.46 12.57
C SER A 439 -11.33 -1.51 12.10
N LEU A 440 -10.17 -1.03 11.62
CA LEU A 440 -9.01 -1.84 11.25
C LEU A 440 -7.84 -1.48 12.16
N SER A 441 -7.10 -2.49 12.60
CA SER A 441 -5.81 -2.31 13.27
C SER A 441 -4.65 -2.48 12.27
N GLU A 442 -3.45 -2.54 12.80
CA GLU A 442 -2.23 -2.87 12.06
C GLU A 442 -2.27 -4.32 11.58
N GLN A 443 -2.51 -5.25 12.51
CA GLN A 443 -2.38 -6.69 12.31
C GLN A 443 -3.64 -7.46 12.70
N MET A 444 -3.71 -8.71 12.24
CA MET A 444 -4.62 -9.76 12.69
C MET A 444 -3.81 -10.81 13.44
N ASN A 445 -4.21 -11.21 14.63
CA ASN A 445 -3.52 -12.28 15.36
C ASN A 445 -3.50 -13.57 14.54
N ARG A 446 -2.32 -14.15 14.34
CA ARG A 446 -2.08 -15.31 13.46
C ARG A 446 -2.83 -16.59 13.84
N TYR A 447 -3.33 -16.68 15.09
CA TYR A 447 -4.06 -17.85 15.60
C TYR A 447 -5.56 -17.59 15.72
N THR A 448 -5.94 -16.42 16.23
CA THR A 448 -7.33 -16.10 16.57
C THR A 448 -8.01 -15.22 15.53
N GLY A 449 -7.24 -14.50 14.71
CA GLY A 449 -7.74 -13.52 13.76
C GLY A 449 -8.24 -12.20 14.36
N TYR A 450 -8.21 -12.03 15.70
CA TYR A 450 -8.57 -10.76 16.33
C TYR A 450 -7.54 -9.67 15.96
N MET A 451 -8.02 -8.43 15.91
CA MET A 451 -7.17 -7.27 15.67
C MET A 451 -6.06 -7.14 16.71
N GLN A 452 -4.87 -6.74 16.26
CA GLN A 452 -3.67 -6.63 17.09
C GLN A 452 -2.79 -5.48 16.58
N GLY A 453 -1.90 -4.96 17.47
CA GLY A 453 -1.02 -3.84 17.15
C GLY A 453 -1.74 -2.50 17.21
N ALA A 454 -1.25 -1.53 16.44
CA ALA A 454 -1.79 -0.17 16.45
C ALA A 454 -3.23 -0.12 15.94
N GLU A 455 -4.13 0.41 16.78
CA GLU A 455 -5.54 0.59 16.43
C GLU A 455 -5.69 1.69 15.37
N ASN A 456 -6.66 1.53 14.47
CA ASN A 456 -6.96 2.51 13.43
C ASN A 456 -5.71 2.95 12.64
N LEU A 457 -4.89 1.98 12.20
CA LEU A 457 -3.73 2.27 11.36
C LEU A 457 -4.16 2.92 10.05
N THR A 458 -3.67 4.12 9.78
CA THR A 458 -4.10 4.94 8.64
C THR A 458 -3.79 4.27 7.31
N TRP A 459 -2.65 3.58 7.22
CA TRP A 459 -2.28 2.83 6.02
C TRP A 459 -3.17 1.59 5.78
N SER A 460 -3.72 0.95 6.81
CA SER A 460 -4.69 -0.14 6.64
C SER A 460 -5.95 0.36 5.92
N TYR A 461 -6.46 1.54 6.29
CA TYR A 461 -7.58 2.17 5.60
C TYR A 461 -7.23 2.64 4.18
N ALA A 462 -6.03 3.20 4.00
CA ALA A 462 -5.57 3.63 2.67
C ALA A 462 -5.50 2.44 1.71
N SER A 463 -4.88 1.33 2.12
CA SER A 463 -4.76 0.13 1.30
C SER A 463 -6.13 -0.53 1.01
N LEU A 464 -7.06 -0.53 1.97
CA LEU A 464 -8.42 -1.01 1.72
C LEU A 464 -9.15 -0.12 0.70
N LEU A 465 -9.04 1.20 0.82
CA LEU A 465 -9.68 2.13 -0.11
C LEU A 465 -9.12 2.00 -1.53
N THR A 466 -7.81 1.84 -1.70
CA THR A 466 -7.23 1.62 -3.04
C THR A 466 -7.67 0.29 -3.63
N ALA A 467 -7.80 -0.77 -2.82
CA ALA A 467 -8.36 -2.05 -3.27
C ALA A 467 -9.83 -1.92 -3.71
N ILE A 468 -10.66 -1.15 -2.97
CA ILE A 468 -12.04 -0.86 -3.36
C ILE A 468 -12.09 -0.06 -4.68
N PHE A 469 -11.23 0.95 -4.84
CA PHE A 469 -11.17 1.73 -6.09
C PHE A 469 -10.76 0.85 -7.29
N ALA A 470 -9.81 -0.07 -7.10
CA ALA A 470 -9.42 -1.02 -8.13
C ALA A 470 -10.57 -1.98 -8.47
N ARG A 471 -11.33 -2.45 -7.47
CA ARG A 471 -12.54 -3.27 -7.68
C ARG A 471 -13.60 -2.53 -8.49
N ASP A 472 -13.89 -1.29 -8.14
CA ASP A 472 -14.87 -0.45 -8.84
C ASP A 472 -14.45 -0.19 -10.30
N GLN A 473 -13.16 -0.06 -10.56
CA GLN A 473 -12.64 0.07 -11.91
C GLN A 473 -12.87 -1.22 -12.72
N ALA A 474 -12.53 -2.39 -12.14
CA ALA A 474 -12.73 -3.69 -12.77
C ALA A 474 -14.22 -3.98 -13.06
N ALA A 475 -15.14 -3.51 -12.20
CA ALA A 475 -16.58 -3.67 -12.41
C ALA A 475 -17.12 -2.79 -13.55
N ARG A 476 -16.66 -1.54 -13.67
CA ARG A 476 -17.15 -0.59 -14.71
C ARG A 476 -16.82 -1.04 -16.12
N HIS A 477 -15.63 -1.59 -16.34
CA HIS A 477 -15.23 -2.09 -17.66
C HIS A 477 -15.92 -3.41 -18.04
N SER A 478 -16.52 -4.13 -17.07
CA SER A 478 -17.32 -5.34 -17.34
C SER A 478 -18.74 -5.02 -17.79
N SER A 479 -19.25 -3.81 -17.58
CA SER A 479 -20.60 -3.37 -17.95
C SER A 479 -20.69 -2.67 -19.31
N LEU A 480 -19.56 -2.46 -19.98
CA LEU A 480 -19.48 -1.81 -21.30
C LEU A 480 -19.25 -2.81 -22.45
N ASP A 481 -19.03 -4.08 -22.14
CA ASP A 481 -18.93 -5.22 -23.05
C ASP A 481 -20.23 -6.04 -23.03
#